data_c689f52af9e9dc442bd07279d64b5b37
#
_entry.id   c689f52af9e9dc442bd07279d64b5b37
#
_cell.length_a   1.000
_cell.length_b   1.000
_cell.length_c   1.000
_cell.angle_alpha   90.00
_cell.angle_beta   90.00
_cell.angle_gamma   90.00
#
_symmetry.space_group_name_H-M   'P 1'
#
loop_
_entity.id
_entity.type
_entity.pdbx_description
1 polymer ?
#
loop_
_entity_poly.entity_id
_entity_poly.type
_entity_poly.pdbx_seq_one_letter_code
_entity_poly.pdbx_strand_id
1 'polypeptide(L)'
;MRRRTLLATGVAGLATVAIGRPAVAGPAGRQPTVALVPLDDRPVNTYAPQMTAASAGARVQLPPRELLGRFFTPGDGAAIARWLGTTDGADGYVISVSMLAYGGLIASRTAAPTLAAALDNLAAIRSLRATRPDAVIEVHDTIQRLAVTSTGTELDKYRDALVSWAKLYDQVVNLGQEELRAQLDAVRAQIPDQVVEDYLAARARNHQVNRLMVEWVADGTISHLVLSEDDTAPVGLARAERVELEALVADLGVGDRVEIFPGADEVDALLVARVIAAGTTPTYRIEYAGVSGESWTAQLEGIPFAENIRRHVAAVGGRVVTGDADIVLAVNTPSAAPAQRAADLDAFVGRTGELLAAGTPVIVVDPLIVNKADHDLVARMESRLDLAALLSYSGWNTGGNALGLALGHGTARWAYLRSSGGGSGVPELRGPGQAHAEYLLYRFVKDDPWKNIVQVEAYAHARAQGWDPLALTPEQKTYFDGWVRERLVPLTERYFADHFAGHRIVLGRRGAKTFTATLARFESARVELPWDRLFEVILEPRLQLS
;
A
#
# COMPACT_ATOMS: atom_id res chain seq x y z
N MET A 1 -25.02 53.88 -44.93
CA MET A 1 -24.71 54.17 -43.52
C MET A 1 -25.68 53.44 -42.60
N ARG A 2 -25.32 52.32 -42.02
CA ARG A 2 -25.99 51.72 -40.84
C ARG A 2 -24.91 51.02 -40.05
N ARG A 3 -24.63 51.53 -38.83
CA ARG A 3 -23.71 51.00 -37.84
C ARG A 3 -24.34 49.72 -37.23
N ARG A 4 -23.61 48.60 -37.24
CA ARG A 4 -23.93 47.41 -36.46
C ARG A 4 -23.12 47.44 -35.18
N THR A 5 -23.82 47.51 -34.05
CA THR A 5 -23.29 47.38 -32.69
C THR A 5 -23.06 45.91 -32.39
N LEU A 6 -21.84 45.50 -32.08
CA LEU A 6 -21.48 44.21 -31.55
C LEU A 6 -21.68 44.21 -30.03
N LEU A 7 -22.58 43.36 -29.56
CA LEU A 7 -22.72 43.03 -28.14
C LEU A 7 -21.68 41.95 -27.79
N ALA A 8 -20.73 42.32 -26.92
CA ALA A 8 -19.81 41.38 -26.30
C ALA A 8 -20.50 40.74 -25.08
N THR A 9 -20.83 39.46 -25.15
CA THR A 9 -21.25 38.65 -24.01
C THR A 9 -20.01 38.21 -23.24
N GLY A 10 -19.80 38.79 -22.07
CA GLY A 10 -18.78 38.37 -21.12
C GLY A 10 -19.22 37.04 -20.44
N VAL A 11 -18.43 36.02 -20.63
CA VAL A 11 -18.52 34.77 -19.83
C VAL A 11 -17.83 35.04 -18.51
N ALA A 12 -18.61 35.18 -17.43
CA ALA A 12 -18.09 35.21 -16.06
C ALA A 12 -17.62 33.82 -15.69
N GLY A 13 -16.29 33.61 -15.68
CA GLY A 13 -15.68 32.42 -15.10
C GLY A 13 -15.93 32.37 -13.60
N LEU A 14 -16.70 31.43 -13.12
CA LEU A 14 -16.78 31.09 -11.71
C LEU A 14 -15.44 30.44 -11.31
N ALA A 15 -14.59 31.23 -10.65
CA ALA A 15 -13.43 30.70 -9.94
C ALA A 15 -13.96 29.94 -8.72
N THR A 16 -13.96 28.62 -8.77
CA THR A 16 -14.13 27.77 -7.59
C THR A 16 -12.92 27.95 -6.69
N VAL A 17 -13.07 28.79 -5.66
CA VAL A 17 -12.12 28.84 -4.55
C VAL A 17 -12.24 27.51 -3.83
N ALA A 18 -11.26 26.63 -4.00
CA ALA A 18 -11.09 25.46 -3.17
C ALA A 18 -10.83 25.95 -1.73
N ILE A 19 -11.88 25.95 -0.91
CA ILE A 19 -11.74 26.15 0.54
C ILE A 19 -11.05 24.88 1.06
N GLY A 20 -9.72 24.98 1.28
CA GLY A 20 -8.96 23.92 1.95
C GLY A 20 -9.62 23.62 3.29
N ARG A 21 -10.16 22.40 3.45
CA ARG A 21 -10.63 21.90 4.75
C ARG A 21 -9.42 21.81 5.68
N PRO A 22 -9.53 22.30 6.94
CA PRO A 22 -8.43 22.14 7.89
C PRO A 22 -8.17 20.63 8.12
N ALA A 23 -6.88 20.30 8.37
CA ALA A 23 -6.50 18.97 8.83
C ALA A 23 -7.51 18.48 9.86
N VAL A 24 -7.88 17.19 9.81
CA VAL A 24 -8.87 16.60 10.72
C VAL A 24 -8.35 16.69 12.16
N ALA A 25 -8.42 17.88 12.72
CA ALA A 25 -8.35 18.09 14.16
C ALA A 25 -9.75 17.79 14.67
N GLY A 26 -9.95 16.61 15.20
CA GLY A 26 -11.17 16.28 15.95
C GLY A 26 -11.43 17.35 17.02
N PRO A 27 -12.66 17.44 17.56
CA PRO A 27 -12.98 18.34 18.67
C PRO A 27 -11.93 18.19 19.76
N ALA A 28 -11.49 19.31 20.34
CA ALA A 28 -10.38 19.34 21.32
C ALA A 28 -10.50 18.21 22.34
N GLY A 29 -9.57 17.26 22.30
CA GLY A 29 -9.49 16.11 23.22
C GLY A 29 -9.93 14.74 22.64
N ARG A 30 -10.46 14.63 21.40
CA ARG A 30 -10.78 13.34 20.79
C ARG A 30 -9.67 12.90 19.81
N GLN A 31 -9.22 11.64 19.95
CA GLN A 31 -8.29 11.02 19.02
C GLN A 31 -8.97 10.82 17.65
N PRO A 32 -8.37 11.31 16.54
CA PRO A 32 -8.90 11.07 15.20
C PRO A 32 -9.06 9.57 14.91
N THR A 33 -10.15 9.20 14.26
CA THR A 33 -10.51 7.80 13.98
C THR A 33 -10.82 7.61 12.51
N VAL A 34 -10.17 6.63 11.89
CA VAL A 34 -10.46 6.18 10.51
C VAL A 34 -11.14 4.83 10.58
N ALA A 35 -12.33 4.69 9.99
CA ALA A 35 -12.97 3.39 9.81
C ALA A 35 -12.39 2.74 8.54
N LEU A 36 -11.82 1.54 8.68
CA LEU A 36 -11.14 0.82 7.59
C LEU A 36 -11.81 -0.53 7.34
N VAL A 37 -12.30 -0.75 6.13
CA VAL A 37 -12.58 -2.07 5.57
C VAL A 37 -11.32 -2.49 4.79
N PRO A 38 -10.47 -3.39 5.33
CA PRO A 38 -9.16 -3.69 4.75
C PRO A 38 -9.26 -4.57 3.52
N LEU A 39 -8.19 -4.65 2.72
CA LEU A 39 -8.09 -5.52 1.54
C LEU A 39 -8.27 -7.01 1.90
N ASP A 40 -7.67 -7.45 3.00
CA ASP A 40 -7.80 -8.77 3.61
C ASP A 40 -7.32 -8.75 5.08
N ASP A 41 -7.26 -9.92 5.74
CA ASP A 41 -6.90 -10.04 7.16
C ASP A 41 -5.39 -10.04 7.45
N ARG A 42 -4.52 -9.92 6.43
CA ARG A 42 -3.05 -9.90 6.62
C ARG A 42 -2.58 -8.67 7.39
N PRO A 43 -1.44 -8.77 8.09
CA PRO A 43 -0.86 -7.64 8.85
C PRO A 43 -0.60 -6.40 8.02
N VAL A 44 -0.28 -6.54 6.73
CA VAL A 44 -0.05 -5.39 5.84
C VAL A 44 -1.32 -4.56 5.66
N ASN A 45 -2.50 -5.20 5.69
CA ASN A 45 -3.81 -4.56 5.51
C ASN A 45 -4.52 -4.22 6.84
N THR A 46 -4.02 -4.75 7.95
CA THR A 46 -4.60 -4.52 9.30
C THR A 46 -3.63 -3.81 10.24
N TYR A 47 -2.49 -4.44 10.55
CA TYR A 47 -1.51 -3.89 11.50
C TYR A 47 -0.76 -2.66 10.95
N ALA A 48 -0.32 -2.69 9.69
CA ALA A 48 0.41 -1.55 9.12
C ALA A 48 -0.43 -0.26 9.06
N PRO A 49 -1.71 -0.27 8.61
CA PRO A 49 -2.58 0.90 8.72
C PRO A 49 -2.83 1.37 10.15
N GLN A 50 -2.98 0.43 11.11
CA GLN A 50 -3.12 0.77 12.53
C GLN A 50 -1.89 1.49 13.07
N MET A 51 -0.68 1.00 12.76
CA MET A 51 0.58 1.61 13.18
C MET A 51 0.84 2.94 12.47
N THR A 52 0.47 3.07 11.19
CA THR A 52 0.47 4.34 10.45
C THR A 52 -0.37 5.39 11.17
N ALA A 53 -1.59 5.06 11.54
CA ALA A 53 -2.46 5.96 12.30
C ALA A 53 -1.92 6.25 13.71
N ALA A 54 -1.48 5.22 14.44
CA ALA A 54 -0.95 5.36 15.79
C ALA A 54 0.28 6.27 15.84
N SER A 55 1.18 6.19 14.83
CA SER A 55 2.35 7.07 14.70
C SER A 55 1.99 8.55 14.51
N ALA A 56 0.76 8.81 14.11
CA ALA A 56 0.17 10.15 13.93
C ALA A 56 -0.83 10.54 15.04
N GLY A 57 -0.92 9.76 16.13
CA GLY A 57 -1.85 10.04 17.21
C GLY A 57 -3.32 9.78 16.86
N ALA A 58 -3.57 9.08 15.76
CA ALA A 58 -4.89 8.65 15.31
C ALA A 58 -5.10 7.15 15.57
N ARG A 59 -6.30 6.65 15.32
CA ARG A 59 -6.58 5.21 15.39
C ARG A 59 -7.34 4.75 14.14
N VAL A 60 -7.16 3.47 13.82
CA VAL A 60 -7.97 2.76 12.83
C VAL A 60 -8.98 1.88 13.57
N GLN A 61 -10.25 1.96 13.15
CA GLN A 61 -11.30 1.05 13.56
C GLN A 61 -11.53 0.04 12.43
N LEU A 62 -11.30 -1.24 12.74
CA LEU A 62 -11.51 -2.37 11.83
C LEU A 62 -12.82 -3.09 12.13
N PRO A 63 -13.42 -3.79 11.15
CA PRO A 63 -14.44 -4.80 11.44
C PRO A 63 -13.89 -5.86 12.42
N PRO A 64 -14.76 -6.55 13.18
CA PRO A 64 -14.39 -7.73 13.93
C PRO A 64 -13.61 -8.72 13.04
N ARG A 65 -12.50 -9.28 13.56
CA ARG A 65 -11.58 -10.08 12.75
C ARG A 65 -12.25 -11.30 12.11
N GLU A 66 -13.20 -11.90 12.78
CA GLU A 66 -14.00 -13.03 12.30
C GLU A 66 -14.80 -12.73 11.03
N LEU A 67 -15.08 -11.46 10.74
CA LEU A 67 -15.76 -11.02 9.52
C LEU A 67 -14.83 -10.90 8.30
N LEU A 68 -13.52 -10.79 8.53
CA LEU A 68 -12.53 -10.57 7.44
C LEU A 68 -12.18 -11.84 6.68
N GLY A 69 -12.68 -13.00 7.11
CA GLY A 69 -12.25 -14.28 6.56
C GLY A 69 -10.80 -14.59 6.90
N ARG A 70 -10.21 -15.54 6.17
CA ARG A 70 -8.80 -15.90 6.33
C ARG A 70 -8.32 -16.71 5.13
N PHE A 71 -7.28 -16.25 4.46
CA PHE A 71 -6.64 -16.90 3.32
C PHE A 71 -7.65 -17.23 2.20
N PHE A 72 -8.02 -18.53 2.03
CA PHE A 72 -9.01 -18.96 1.03
C PHE A 72 -10.47 -18.86 1.53
N THR A 73 -10.68 -18.66 2.82
CA THR A 73 -12.02 -18.46 3.37
C THR A 73 -12.42 -17.00 3.20
N PRO A 74 -13.43 -16.68 2.36
CA PRO A 74 -13.87 -15.31 2.17
C PRO A 74 -14.41 -14.68 3.46
N GLY A 75 -14.24 -13.36 3.59
CA GLY A 75 -14.92 -12.57 4.60
C GLY A 75 -16.42 -12.43 4.32
N ASP A 76 -17.17 -12.03 5.34
CA ASP A 76 -18.62 -11.77 5.25
C ASP A 76 -18.88 -10.32 4.84
N GLY A 77 -18.95 -10.06 3.52
CA GLY A 77 -19.22 -8.72 2.98
C GLY A 77 -20.52 -8.11 3.47
N ALA A 78 -21.59 -8.90 3.66
CA ALA A 78 -22.87 -8.42 4.16
C ALA A 78 -22.79 -8.00 5.63
N ALA A 79 -22.08 -8.74 6.48
CA ALA A 79 -21.83 -8.35 7.86
C ALA A 79 -20.92 -7.11 7.96
N ILE A 80 -19.91 -6.99 7.10
CA ILE A 80 -19.05 -5.80 7.00
C ILE A 80 -19.86 -4.58 6.54
N ALA A 81 -20.77 -4.74 5.58
CA ALA A 81 -21.70 -3.68 5.16
C ALA A 81 -22.55 -3.18 6.32
N ARG A 82 -23.08 -4.07 7.15
CA ARG A 82 -23.81 -3.69 8.38
C ARG A 82 -22.90 -2.99 9.39
N TRP A 83 -21.69 -3.49 9.59
CA TRP A 83 -20.71 -2.88 10.50
C TRP A 83 -20.37 -1.44 10.08
N LEU A 84 -20.20 -1.15 8.79
CA LEU A 84 -19.98 0.22 8.30
C LEU A 84 -21.08 1.18 8.77
N GLY A 85 -22.35 0.73 8.81
CA GLY A 85 -23.47 1.51 9.33
C GLY A 85 -23.36 1.87 10.82
N THR A 86 -22.56 1.13 11.60
CA THR A 86 -22.38 1.32 13.06
C THR A 86 -21.15 2.16 13.43
N THR A 87 -20.36 2.61 12.46
CA THR A 87 -19.10 3.36 12.69
C THR A 87 -19.37 4.84 12.95
N ASP A 88 -20.18 5.16 13.96
CA ASP A 88 -20.48 6.53 14.33
C ASP A 88 -19.23 7.25 14.88
N GLY A 89 -19.01 8.47 14.42
CA GLY A 89 -17.92 9.32 14.89
C GLY A 89 -16.55 9.02 14.23
N ALA A 90 -16.47 8.23 13.15
CA ALA A 90 -15.28 8.20 12.31
C ALA A 90 -15.08 9.54 11.58
N ASP A 91 -13.82 9.99 11.49
CA ASP A 91 -13.44 11.22 10.81
C ASP A 91 -13.27 11.01 9.30
N GLY A 92 -13.11 9.75 8.88
CA GLY A 92 -13.05 9.32 7.49
C GLY A 92 -13.17 7.80 7.37
N TYR A 93 -13.43 7.37 6.16
CA TYR A 93 -13.65 5.97 5.80
C TYR A 93 -12.65 5.57 4.72
N VAL A 94 -12.01 4.42 4.87
CA VAL A 94 -11.21 3.77 3.84
C VAL A 94 -11.83 2.42 3.57
N ILE A 95 -12.23 2.15 2.32
CA ILE A 95 -13.02 0.97 1.99
C ILE A 95 -12.38 0.21 0.83
N SER A 96 -11.93 -1.02 1.10
CA SER A 96 -11.57 -1.97 0.04
C SER A 96 -12.83 -2.57 -0.58
N VAL A 97 -12.97 -2.37 -1.88
CA VAL A 97 -14.03 -3.02 -2.68
C VAL A 97 -13.83 -4.53 -2.69
N SER A 98 -12.58 -5.00 -2.82
CA SER A 98 -12.27 -6.43 -2.82
C SER A 98 -12.80 -7.15 -1.57
N MET A 99 -12.67 -6.55 -0.38
CA MET A 99 -13.24 -7.12 0.85
C MET A 99 -14.76 -6.98 0.92
N LEU A 100 -15.27 -5.78 0.67
CA LEU A 100 -16.70 -5.52 0.84
C LEU A 100 -17.54 -6.30 -0.17
N ALA A 101 -17.11 -6.33 -1.44
CA ALA A 101 -17.85 -6.99 -2.51
C ALA A 101 -17.68 -8.51 -2.53
N TYR A 102 -16.47 -9.01 -2.24
CA TYR A 102 -16.10 -10.41 -2.53
C TYR A 102 -15.60 -11.19 -1.30
N GLY A 103 -15.29 -10.51 -0.20
CA GLY A 103 -14.69 -11.11 1.01
C GLY A 103 -13.17 -11.16 0.99
N GLY A 104 -12.49 -10.32 0.18
CA GLY A 104 -11.04 -10.13 0.17
C GLY A 104 -10.37 -10.35 -1.19
N LEU A 105 -9.09 -10.02 -1.25
CA LEU A 105 -8.29 -10.04 -2.48
C LEU A 105 -8.27 -11.40 -3.19
N ILE A 106 -8.14 -12.51 -2.45
CA ILE A 106 -8.10 -13.85 -3.05
C ILE A 106 -9.48 -14.24 -3.61
N ALA A 107 -10.55 -13.98 -2.86
CA ALA A 107 -11.91 -14.28 -3.29
C ALA A 107 -12.31 -13.47 -4.54
N SER A 108 -11.83 -12.24 -4.69
CA SER A 108 -12.08 -11.40 -5.86
C SER A 108 -11.56 -12.02 -7.17
N ARG A 109 -10.55 -12.89 -7.11
CA ARG A 109 -9.90 -13.53 -8.27
C ARG A 109 -10.59 -14.81 -8.74
N THR A 110 -11.69 -15.21 -8.09
CA THR A 110 -12.46 -16.43 -8.42
C THR A 110 -13.79 -16.08 -9.08
N ALA A 111 -14.38 -17.01 -9.83
CA ALA A 111 -15.68 -16.83 -10.44
C ALA A 111 -16.87 -16.98 -9.46
N ALA A 112 -16.62 -17.48 -8.23
CA ALA A 112 -17.68 -17.82 -7.27
C ALA A 112 -18.57 -16.65 -6.82
N PRO A 113 -18.05 -15.44 -6.45
CA PRO A 113 -18.90 -14.30 -6.13
C PRO A 113 -19.64 -13.79 -7.38
N THR A 114 -20.97 -13.60 -7.28
CA THR A 114 -21.75 -13.03 -8.38
C THR A 114 -21.69 -11.50 -8.38
N LEU A 115 -21.92 -10.88 -9.56
CA LEU A 115 -22.02 -9.43 -9.66
C LEU A 115 -23.17 -8.89 -8.80
N ALA A 116 -24.33 -9.57 -8.78
CA ALA A 116 -25.48 -9.15 -7.99
C ALA A 116 -25.15 -9.08 -6.49
N ALA A 117 -24.54 -10.13 -5.92
CA ALA A 117 -24.12 -10.14 -4.53
C ALA A 117 -23.07 -9.05 -4.22
N ALA A 118 -22.13 -8.81 -5.15
CA ALA A 118 -21.16 -7.74 -5.01
C ALA A 118 -21.83 -6.36 -4.94
N LEU A 119 -22.79 -6.09 -5.84
CA LEU A 119 -23.52 -4.81 -5.88
C LEU A 119 -24.40 -4.61 -4.62
N ASP A 120 -25.03 -5.67 -4.12
CA ASP A 120 -25.82 -5.62 -2.87
C ASP A 120 -24.94 -5.19 -1.67
N ASN A 121 -23.74 -5.76 -1.55
CA ASN A 121 -22.80 -5.38 -0.49
C ASN A 121 -22.28 -3.94 -0.67
N LEU A 122 -21.94 -3.55 -1.90
CA LEU A 122 -21.43 -2.21 -2.23
C LEU A 122 -22.46 -1.10 -2.02
N ALA A 123 -23.77 -1.41 -2.01
CA ALA A 123 -24.82 -0.45 -1.67
C ALA A 123 -24.61 0.22 -0.29
N ALA A 124 -23.83 -0.40 0.61
CA ALA A 124 -23.43 0.19 1.88
C ALA A 124 -22.65 1.50 1.72
N ILE A 125 -21.84 1.67 0.65
CA ILE A 125 -21.11 2.92 0.38
C ILE A 125 -22.08 4.06 0.06
N ARG A 126 -23.11 3.80 -0.77
CA ARG A 126 -24.17 4.78 -1.05
C ARG A 126 -24.98 5.11 0.18
N SER A 127 -25.31 4.11 1.00
CA SER A 127 -26.01 4.30 2.28
C SER A 127 -25.19 5.16 3.25
N LEU A 128 -23.86 4.94 3.28
CA LEU A 128 -22.93 5.74 4.08
C LEU A 128 -22.93 7.20 3.61
N ARG A 129 -22.84 7.47 2.31
CA ARG A 129 -22.92 8.82 1.73
C ARG A 129 -24.27 9.48 2.03
N ALA A 130 -25.37 8.76 1.88
CA ALA A 130 -26.71 9.28 2.13
C ALA A 130 -26.92 9.68 3.61
N THR A 131 -26.39 8.89 4.55
CA THR A 131 -26.51 9.16 5.99
C THR A 131 -25.47 10.15 6.52
N ARG A 132 -24.34 10.29 5.83
CA ARG A 132 -23.22 11.17 6.18
C ARG A 132 -22.74 11.95 4.94
N PRO A 133 -23.48 12.99 4.50
CA PRO A 133 -23.21 13.71 3.24
C PRO A 133 -21.81 14.32 3.19
N ASP A 134 -21.26 14.72 4.33
CA ASP A 134 -19.96 15.37 4.45
C ASP A 134 -18.79 14.41 4.73
N ALA A 135 -19.05 13.11 4.84
CA ALA A 135 -18.01 12.14 5.16
C ALA A 135 -16.92 12.10 4.07
N VAL A 136 -15.66 11.99 4.49
CA VAL A 136 -14.55 11.63 3.60
C VAL A 136 -14.60 10.13 3.39
N ILE A 137 -14.91 9.70 2.17
CA ILE A 137 -15.01 8.29 1.77
C ILE A 137 -13.93 8.04 0.72
N GLU A 138 -12.82 7.45 1.16
CA GLU A 138 -11.73 6.97 0.32
C GLU A 138 -12.00 5.50 -0.02
N VAL A 139 -11.93 5.16 -1.28
CA VAL A 139 -12.20 3.80 -1.75
C VAL A 139 -11.01 3.30 -2.56
N HIS A 140 -10.72 2.03 -2.46
CA HIS A 140 -9.81 1.39 -3.40
C HIS A 140 -10.39 0.07 -3.92
N ASP A 141 -10.09 -0.20 -5.18
CA ASP A 141 -10.41 -1.45 -5.84
C ASP A 141 -9.18 -1.96 -6.58
N THR A 142 -9.19 -3.24 -6.95
CA THR A 142 -8.05 -3.89 -7.56
C THR A 142 -8.37 -4.31 -8.98
N ILE A 143 -7.56 -3.85 -9.95
CA ILE A 143 -7.50 -4.44 -11.28
C ILE A 143 -6.81 -5.79 -11.15
N GLN A 144 -7.52 -6.85 -11.56
CA GLN A 144 -7.08 -8.22 -11.29
C GLN A 144 -5.72 -8.52 -11.97
N ARG A 145 -4.80 -9.12 -11.22
CA ARG A 145 -3.49 -9.56 -11.73
C ARG A 145 -3.60 -10.57 -12.87
N LEU A 146 -2.50 -10.75 -13.59
CA LEU A 146 -2.46 -11.71 -14.72
C LEU A 146 -2.46 -13.17 -14.24
N ALA A 147 -1.77 -13.47 -13.15
CA ALA A 147 -1.66 -14.83 -12.62
C ALA A 147 -2.87 -15.21 -11.75
N VAL A 148 -3.33 -16.45 -11.86
CA VAL A 148 -4.25 -17.04 -10.89
C VAL A 148 -3.56 -17.24 -9.54
N THR A 149 -4.34 -17.26 -8.45
CA THR A 149 -3.80 -17.56 -7.11
C THR A 149 -3.44 -19.04 -7.05
N SER A 150 -2.23 -19.36 -6.57
CA SER A 150 -1.84 -20.74 -6.29
C SER A 150 -2.68 -21.27 -5.13
N THR A 151 -3.36 -22.39 -5.36
CA THR A 151 -4.27 -23.05 -4.41
C THR A 151 -3.79 -24.44 -4.01
N GLY A 152 -2.63 -24.89 -4.52
CA GLY A 152 -2.18 -26.28 -4.38
C GLY A 152 -3.05 -27.28 -5.17
N THR A 153 -3.86 -26.80 -6.11
CA THR A 153 -4.78 -27.61 -6.91
C THR A 153 -4.27 -27.83 -8.33
N GLU A 154 -5.01 -28.65 -9.09
CA GLU A 154 -4.77 -28.90 -10.52
C GLU A 154 -4.71 -27.62 -11.38
N LEU A 155 -5.33 -26.51 -10.95
CA LEU A 155 -5.31 -25.22 -11.66
C LEU A 155 -3.92 -24.58 -11.68
N ASP A 156 -3.06 -24.90 -10.70
CA ASP A 156 -1.72 -24.31 -10.60
C ASP A 156 -0.83 -24.68 -11.80
N LYS A 157 -1.08 -25.84 -12.43
CA LYS A 157 -0.34 -26.24 -13.65
C LYS A 157 -0.59 -25.30 -14.84
N TYR A 158 -1.69 -24.60 -14.88
CA TYR A 158 -2.04 -23.68 -15.97
C TYR A 158 -1.64 -22.23 -15.71
N ARG A 159 -1.11 -21.94 -14.52
CA ARG A 159 -0.78 -20.56 -14.10
C ARG A 159 0.12 -19.83 -15.08
N ASP A 160 1.24 -20.43 -15.45
CA ASP A 160 2.22 -19.78 -16.34
C ASP A 160 1.70 -19.68 -17.79
N ALA A 161 0.93 -20.69 -18.22
CA ALA A 161 0.26 -20.67 -19.52
C ALA A 161 -0.81 -19.57 -19.58
N LEU A 162 -1.62 -19.37 -18.52
CA LEU A 162 -2.59 -18.28 -18.42
C LEU A 162 -1.93 -16.90 -18.47
N VAL A 163 -0.83 -16.69 -17.74
CA VAL A 163 -0.08 -15.43 -17.80
C VAL A 163 0.46 -15.17 -19.20
N SER A 164 1.04 -16.18 -19.82
CA SER A 164 1.57 -16.09 -21.20
C SER A 164 0.45 -15.81 -22.20
N TRP A 165 -0.67 -16.53 -22.09
CA TRP A 165 -1.85 -16.31 -22.91
C TRP A 165 -2.42 -14.89 -22.74
N ALA A 166 -2.59 -14.40 -21.51
CA ALA A 166 -3.13 -13.07 -21.24
C ALA A 166 -2.25 -11.95 -21.82
N LYS A 167 -0.92 -12.12 -21.80
CA LYS A 167 0.02 -11.20 -22.44
C LYS A 167 -0.07 -11.25 -23.95
N LEU A 168 -0.02 -12.45 -24.55
CA LEU A 168 -0.13 -12.63 -26.00
C LEU A 168 -1.49 -12.16 -26.53
N TYR A 169 -2.56 -12.39 -25.77
CA TYR A 169 -3.89 -11.90 -26.14
C TYR A 169 -3.90 -10.38 -26.29
N ASP A 170 -3.37 -9.68 -25.31
CA ASP A 170 -3.28 -8.21 -25.36
C ASP A 170 -2.42 -7.73 -26.55
N GLN A 171 -1.26 -8.36 -26.78
CA GLN A 171 -0.37 -8.01 -27.88
C GLN A 171 -1.02 -8.22 -29.25
N VAL A 172 -1.69 -9.35 -29.45
CA VAL A 172 -2.30 -9.68 -30.74
C VAL A 172 -3.62 -8.95 -30.95
N VAL A 173 -4.53 -9.00 -29.95
CA VAL A 173 -5.90 -8.51 -30.12
C VAL A 173 -6.01 -7.01 -29.89
N ASN A 174 -5.35 -6.47 -28.86
CA ASN A 174 -5.48 -5.06 -28.50
C ASN A 174 -4.38 -4.18 -29.13
N LEU A 175 -3.17 -4.73 -29.32
CA LEU A 175 -2.02 -4.00 -29.88
C LEU A 175 -1.73 -4.33 -31.35
N GLY A 176 -2.47 -5.27 -31.97
CA GLY A 176 -2.41 -5.59 -33.39
C GLY A 176 -1.15 -6.30 -33.87
N GLN A 177 -0.41 -6.97 -32.94
CA GLN A 177 0.82 -7.71 -33.27
C GLN A 177 0.50 -9.10 -33.84
N GLU A 178 -0.03 -9.15 -35.07
CA GLU A 178 -0.52 -10.38 -35.73
C GLU A 178 0.58 -11.44 -35.93
N GLU A 179 1.86 -11.07 -35.97
CA GLU A 179 3.00 -11.99 -36.01
C GLU A 179 3.08 -12.92 -34.81
N LEU A 180 2.43 -12.59 -33.69
CA LEU A 180 2.37 -13.41 -32.49
C LEU A 180 1.15 -14.36 -32.46
N ARG A 181 0.24 -14.32 -33.46
CA ARG A 181 -1.00 -15.12 -33.50
C ARG A 181 -0.76 -16.61 -33.30
N ALA A 182 0.20 -17.18 -34.02
CA ALA A 182 0.52 -18.61 -33.90
C ALA A 182 1.00 -18.99 -32.47
N GLN A 183 1.69 -18.08 -31.79
CA GLN A 183 2.11 -18.31 -30.39
C GLN A 183 0.91 -18.22 -29.43
N LEU A 184 0.01 -17.26 -29.63
CA LEU A 184 -1.24 -17.13 -28.88
C LEU A 184 -2.07 -18.41 -28.96
N ASP A 185 -2.29 -18.92 -30.18
CA ASP A 185 -3.07 -20.14 -30.41
C ASP A 185 -2.41 -21.39 -29.81
N ALA A 186 -1.07 -21.49 -29.90
CA ALA A 186 -0.32 -22.60 -29.32
C ALA A 186 -0.37 -22.61 -27.78
N VAL A 187 -0.31 -21.45 -27.13
CA VAL A 187 -0.45 -21.34 -25.66
C VAL A 187 -1.90 -21.59 -25.25
N ARG A 188 -2.88 -21.04 -25.99
CA ARG A 188 -4.32 -21.25 -25.74
C ARG A 188 -4.70 -22.74 -25.74
N ALA A 189 -4.14 -23.51 -26.66
CA ALA A 189 -4.40 -24.96 -26.78
C ALA A 189 -3.90 -25.78 -25.56
N GLN A 190 -3.06 -25.22 -24.71
CA GLN A 190 -2.56 -25.87 -23.48
C GLN A 190 -3.48 -25.69 -22.28
N ILE A 191 -4.49 -24.83 -22.39
CA ILE A 191 -5.33 -24.42 -21.25
C ILE A 191 -6.76 -24.92 -21.53
N PRO A 192 -7.38 -25.69 -20.61
CA PRO A 192 -8.77 -26.10 -20.74
C PRO A 192 -9.72 -24.89 -20.85
N ASP A 193 -10.77 -25.05 -21.67
CA ASP A 193 -11.74 -23.97 -21.93
C ASP A 193 -12.36 -23.44 -20.63
N GLN A 194 -12.79 -24.31 -19.72
CA GLN A 194 -13.37 -23.92 -18.44
C GLN A 194 -12.44 -23.05 -17.60
N VAL A 195 -11.13 -23.30 -17.62
CA VAL A 195 -10.14 -22.51 -16.87
C VAL A 195 -10.06 -21.07 -17.42
N VAL A 196 -10.10 -20.94 -18.75
CA VAL A 196 -10.11 -19.61 -19.39
C VAL A 196 -11.44 -18.89 -19.17
N GLU A 197 -12.57 -19.61 -19.25
CA GLU A 197 -13.90 -19.07 -18.99
C GLU A 197 -14.03 -18.55 -17.56
N ASP A 198 -13.64 -19.31 -16.56
CA ASP A 198 -13.66 -18.90 -15.15
C ASP A 198 -12.75 -17.68 -14.90
N TYR A 199 -11.54 -17.70 -15.49
CA TYR A 199 -10.60 -16.58 -15.39
C TYR A 199 -11.18 -15.29 -15.99
N LEU A 200 -11.77 -15.37 -17.18
CA LEU A 200 -12.38 -14.22 -17.86
C LEU A 200 -13.67 -13.75 -17.18
N ALA A 201 -14.47 -14.68 -16.63
CA ALA A 201 -15.70 -14.33 -15.90
C ALA A 201 -15.39 -13.52 -14.64
N ALA A 202 -14.37 -13.93 -13.86
CA ALA A 202 -13.92 -13.17 -12.69
C ALA A 202 -13.43 -11.77 -13.11
N ARG A 203 -12.61 -11.67 -14.17
CA ARG A 203 -12.11 -10.38 -14.67
C ARG A 203 -13.23 -9.46 -15.16
N ALA A 204 -14.16 -9.97 -15.97
CA ALA A 204 -15.27 -9.21 -16.51
C ALA A 204 -16.16 -8.63 -15.40
N ARG A 205 -16.44 -9.42 -14.34
CA ARG A 205 -17.16 -8.96 -13.16
C ARG A 205 -16.38 -7.85 -12.45
N ASN A 206 -15.09 -8.05 -12.17
CA ASN A 206 -14.26 -7.08 -11.47
C ASN A 206 -14.16 -5.79 -12.28
N HIS A 207 -13.95 -5.86 -13.59
CA HIS A 207 -13.87 -4.70 -14.45
C HIS A 207 -15.18 -3.88 -14.46
N GLN A 208 -16.36 -4.55 -14.45
CA GLN A 208 -17.64 -3.86 -14.31
C GLN A 208 -17.74 -3.11 -12.97
N VAL A 209 -17.24 -3.68 -11.90
CA VAL A 209 -17.21 -3.03 -10.57
C VAL A 209 -16.19 -1.88 -10.57
N ASN A 210 -14.98 -2.05 -11.14
CA ASN A 210 -14.02 -0.95 -11.28
C ASN A 210 -14.64 0.27 -11.98
N ARG A 211 -15.34 0.05 -13.11
CA ARG A 211 -16.04 1.11 -13.85
C ARG A 211 -17.11 1.80 -13.00
N LEU A 212 -17.92 1.02 -12.26
CA LEU A 212 -18.94 1.53 -11.37
C LEU A 212 -18.33 2.42 -10.25
N MET A 213 -17.16 2.06 -9.72
CA MET A 213 -16.47 2.89 -8.71
C MET A 213 -16.04 4.25 -9.30
N VAL A 214 -15.57 4.29 -10.55
CA VAL A 214 -15.27 5.55 -11.25
C VAL A 214 -16.54 6.42 -11.43
N GLU A 215 -17.65 5.80 -11.83
CA GLU A 215 -18.94 6.48 -11.92
C GLU A 215 -19.41 7.04 -10.57
N TRP A 216 -19.16 6.34 -9.46
CA TRP A 216 -19.48 6.81 -8.10
C TRP A 216 -18.57 7.94 -7.61
N VAL A 217 -17.39 8.10 -8.18
CA VAL A 217 -16.60 9.32 -7.98
C VAL A 217 -17.25 10.49 -8.73
N ALA A 218 -17.74 10.27 -9.96
CA ALA A 218 -18.38 11.30 -10.77
C ALA A 218 -19.67 11.82 -10.14
N ASP A 219 -20.50 10.94 -9.56
CA ASP A 219 -21.76 11.32 -8.89
C ASP A 219 -21.57 11.82 -7.44
N GLY A 220 -20.32 11.82 -6.90
CA GLY A 220 -19.99 12.31 -5.56
C GLY A 220 -20.24 11.31 -4.42
N THR A 221 -20.63 10.07 -4.72
CA THR A 221 -20.75 9.00 -3.72
C THR A 221 -19.40 8.71 -3.04
N ILE A 222 -18.33 8.64 -3.82
CA ILE A 222 -16.93 8.42 -3.38
C ILE A 222 -16.19 9.76 -3.44
N SER A 223 -15.37 10.06 -2.43
CA SER A 223 -14.57 11.28 -2.37
C SER A 223 -13.31 11.17 -3.23
N HIS A 224 -12.64 10.01 -3.17
CA HIS A 224 -11.43 9.70 -3.92
C HIS A 224 -11.32 8.18 -4.11
N LEU A 225 -10.78 7.75 -5.23
CA LEU A 225 -10.66 6.35 -5.64
C LEU A 225 -9.21 6.02 -6.03
N VAL A 226 -8.72 4.89 -5.56
CA VAL A 226 -7.51 4.23 -6.09
C VAL A 226 -7.92 2.94 -6.79
N LEU A 227 -7.55 2.79 -8.06
CA LEU A 227 -7.61 1.53 -8.79
C LEU A 227 -6.19 0.97 -8.87
N SER A 228 -5.87 0.00 -8.01
CA SER A 228 -4.54 -0.59 -7.94
C SER A 228 -4.39 -1.76 -8.90
N GLU A 229 -3.26 -1.84 -9.62
CA GLU A 229 -2.92 -2.97 -10.48
C GLU A 229 -2.11 -4.01 -9.70
N ASP A 230 -2.73 -5.12 -9.33
CA ASP A 230 -2.08 -6.22 -8.63
C ASP A 230 -1.21 -7.03 -9.63
N ASP A 231 0.09 -7.26 -9.31
CA ASP A 231 1.06 -8.06 -10.09
C ASP A 231 0.86 -7.93 -11.61
N THR A 232 1.20 -6.81 -12.19
CA THR A 232 0.96 -6.49 -13.60
C THR A 232 2.22 -6.60 -14.46
N ALA A 233 2.12 -6.21 -15.73
CA ALA A 233 3.21 -6.15 -16.68
C ALA A 233 2.93 -5.07 -17.73
N PRO A 234 3.94 -4.63 -18.52
CA PRO A 234 3.75 -3.66 -19.59
C PRO A 234 2.74 -4.09 -20.66
N VAL A 235 2.46 -5.39 -20.81
CA VAL A 235 1.46 -5.97 -21.70
C VAL A 235 0.63 -7.02 -20.97
N GLY A 236 -0.63 -7.17 -21.34
CA GLY A 236 -1.54 -8.18 -20.79
C GLY A 236 -2.93 -7.61 -20.51
N LEU A 237 -3.88 -8.47 -20.15
CA LEU A 237 -5.27 -8.06 -19.91
C LEU A 237 -5.41 -6.96 -18.86
N ALA A 238 -4.57 -6.96 -17.82
CA ALA A 238 -4.59 -5.89 -16.81
C ALA A 238 -4.27 -4.51 -17.41
N ARG A 239 -3.27 -4.44 -18.33
CA ARG A 239 -2.98 -3.21 -19.10
C ARG A 239 -4.19 -2.76 -19.93
N ALA A 240 -4.85 -3.69 -20.63
CA ALA A 240 -6.00 -3.35 -21.46
C ALA A 240 -7.14 -2.77 -20.61
N GLU A 241 -7.48 -3.42 -19.49
CA GLU A 241 -8.48 -2.94 -18.53
C GLU A 241 -8.10 -1.57 -17.94
N ARG A 242 -6.83 -1.35 -17.59
CA ARG A 242 -6.35 -0.05 -17.12
C ARG A 242 -6.57 1.06 -18.16
N VAL A 243 -6.23 0.82 -19.42
CA VAL A 243 -6.39 1.80 -20.50
C VAL A 243 -7.87 2.19 -20.69
N GLU A 244 -8.79 1.22 -20.61
CA GLU A 244 -10.23 1.50 -20.67
C GLU A 244 -10.70 2.33 -19.46
N LEU A 245 -10.18 2.05 -18.26
CA LEU A 245 -10.51 2.81 -17.05
C LEU A 245 -9.91 4.22 -17.07
N GLU A 246 -8.69 4.40 -17.58
CA GLU A 246 -8.07 5.73 -17.78
C GLU A 246 -8.91 6.56 -18.77
N ALA A 247 -9.42 5.95 -19.84
CA ALA A 247 -10.32 6.62 -20.77
C ALA A 247 -11.64 7.03 -20.09
N LEU A 248 -12.26 6.15 -19.29
CA LEU A 248 -13.48 6.46 -18.56
C LEU A 248 -13.27 7.60 -17.54
N VAL A 249 -12.14 7.60 -16.83
CA VAL A 249 -11.75 8.69 -15.89
C VAL A 249 -11.65 10.03 -16.63
N ALA A 250 -11.04 10.03 -17.82
CA ALA A 250 -10.94 11.24 -18.66
C ALA A 250 -12.30 11.70 -19.18
N ASP A 251 -13.13 10.79 -19.67
CA ASP A 251 -14.46 11.08 -20.20
C ASP A 251 -15.40 11.67 -19.14
N LEU A 252 -15.30 11.19 -17.89
CA LEU A 252 -16.08 11.69 -16.76
C LEU A 252 -15.47 12.93 -16.09
N GLY A 253 -14.24 13.31 -16.47
CA GLY A 253 -13.53 14.47 -15.93
C GLY A 253 -13.18 14.38 -14.44
N VAL A 254 -12.87 13.18 -13.94
CA VAL A 254 -12.61 12.91 -12.52
C VAL A 254 -11.14 12.58 -12.20
N GLY A 255 -10.22 12.89 -13.11
CA GLY A 255 -8.79 12.56 -12.98
C GLY A 255 -8.07 13.21 -11.79
N ASP A 256 -8.66 14.21 -11.15
CA ASP A 256 -8.17 14.83 -9.90
C ASP A 256 -8.57 14.03 -8.64
N ARG A 257 -9.43 13.02 -8.78
CA ARG A 257 -9.98 12.20 -7.69
C ARG A 257 -9.84 10.70 -7.92
N VAL A 258 -9.23 10.28 -9.01
CA VAL A 258 -9.00 8.87 -9.35
C VAL A 258 -7.55 8.66 -9.72
N GLU A 259 -6.85 7.80 -8.97
CA GLU A 259 -5.49 7.38 -9.27
C GLU A 259 -5.49 5.90 -9.69
N ILE A 260 -4.71 5.56 -10.74
CA ILE A 260 -4.56 4.18 -11.22
C ILE A 260 -3.07 3.85 -11.26
N PHE A 261 -2.60 2.86 -10.48
CA PHE A 261 -1.18 2.54 -10.37
C PHE A 261 -0.90 1.10 -9.97
N PRO A 262 0.30 0.55 -10.27
CA PRO A 262 0.76 -0.74 -9.78
C PRO A 262 0.93 -0.77 -8.26
N GLY A 263 0.34 -1.77 -7.62
CA GLY A 263 0.32 -1.99 -6.18
C GLY A 263 -0.97 -2.68 -5.77
N ALA A 264 -1.16 -3.00 -4.52
CA ALA A 264 -2.42 -3.48 -3.96
C ALA A 264 -2.41 -3.46 -2.42
N ASP A 265 -1.39 -4.10 -1.80
CA ASP A 265 -1.35 -4.38 -0.37
C ASP A 265 -1.07 -3.12 0.49
N GLU A 266 -0.53 -2.06 -0.09
CA GLU A 266 -0.15 -0.82 0.58
C GLU A 266 -1.28 0.20 0.67
N VAL A 267 -2.31 0.05 -0.17
CA VAL A 267 -3.31 1.11 -0.42
C VAL A 267 -4.12 1.43 0.83
N ASP A 268 -4.40 0.44 1.68
CA ASP A 268 -5.05 0.66 2.98
C ASP A 268 -4.27 1.66 3.85
N ALA A 269 -2.95 1.46 3.99
CA ALA A 269 -2.10 2.35 4.77
C ALA A 269 -1.93 3.73 4.12
N LEU A 270 -1.86 3.77 2.79
CA LEU A 270 -1.73 4.99 2.00
C LEU A 270 -2.97 5.88 2.16
N LEU A 271 -4.18 5.32 2.02
CA LEU A 271 -5.43 6.06 2.14
C LEU A 271 -5.76 6.44 3.60
N VAL A 272 -5.40 5.61 4.58
CA VAL A 272 -5.45 6.00 6.00
C VAL A 272 -4.58 7.25 6.24
N ALA A 273 -3.38 7.30 5.67
CA ALA A 273 -2.52 8.47 5.77
C ALA A 273 -3.12 9.71 5.07
N ARG A 274 -3.77 9.54 3.91
CA ARG A 274 -4.48 10.60 3.20
C ARG A 274 -5.57 11.23 4.09
N VAL A 275 -6.38 10.41 4.75
CA VAL A 275 -7.41 10.90 5.70
C VAL A 275 -6.76 11.67 6.85
N ILE A 276 -5.69 11.15 7.43
CA ILE A 276 -4.98 11.79 8.56
C ILE A 276 -4.33 13.11 8.16
N ALA A 277 -3.73 13.15 6.97
CA ALA A 277 -3.04 14.35 6.45
C ALA A 277 -3.99 15.34 5.75
N ALA A 278 -5.30 15.09 5.78
CA ALA A 278 -6.29 15.95 5.13
C ALA A 278 -6.10 17.43 5.50
N GLY A 279 -6.20 18.31 4.50
CA GLY A 279 -5.93 19.75 4.67
C GLY A 279 -4.45 20.14 4.61
N THR A 280 -3.56 19.17 4.39
CA THR A 280 -2.15 19.43 4.04
C THR A 280 -1.88 18.95 2.61
N THR A 281 -0.84 19.52 1.98
CA THR A 281 -0.37 19.05 0.66
C THR A 281 1.15 18.92 0.73
N PRO A 282 1.66 17.79 1.27
CA PRO A 282 3.10 17.59 1.40
C PRO A 282 3.79 17.60 0.03
N THR A 283 4.98 18.19 -0.03
CA THR A 283 5.82 18.21 -1.22
C THR A 283 6.95 17.22 -1.08
N TYR A 284 7.24 16.50 -2.18
CA TYR A 284 8.26 15.45 -2.22
C TYR A 284 9.31 15.75 -3.28
N ARG A 285 10.58 15.71 -2.89
CA ARG A 285 11.70 15.65 -3.83
C ARG A 285 12.22 14.23 -3.89
N ILE A 286 12.45 13.73 -5.11
CA ILE A 286 12.90 12.38 -5.34
C ILE A 286 14.41 12.35 -5.51
N GLU A 287 15.09 11.45 -4.81
CA GLU A 287 16.51 11.15 -4.99
C GLU A 287 16.67 9.64 -5.27
N TYR A 288 17.38 9.27 -6.35
CA TYR A 288 17.57 7.89 -6.77
C TYR A 288 18.97 7.40 -6.43
N ALA A 289 19.09 6.12 -6.04
CA ALA A 289 20.38 5.49 -5.77
C ALA A 289 21.19 5.26 -7.04
N GLY A 290 20.52 4.86 -8.13
CA GLY A 290 21.13 4.54 -9.41
C GLY A 290 20.47 5.26 -10.58
N VAL A 291 19.86 4.51 -11.50
CA VAL A 291 19.18 5.09 -12.67
C VAL A 291 17.92 5.85 -12.25
N SER A 292 17.52 6.83 -13.07
CA SER A 292 16.25 7.54 -12.86
C SER A 292 15.07 6.60 -12.99
N GLY A 293 14.04 6.81 -12.17
CA GLY A 293 12.78 6.09 -12.29
C GLY A 293 12.06 6.25 -13.63
N GLU A 294 12.38 7.29 -14.41
CA GLU A 294 11.86 7.45 -15.78
C GLU A 294 12.37 6.36 -16.74
N SER A 295 13.56 5.83 -16.51
CA SER A 295 14.22 4.81 -17.34
C SER A 295 14.11 3.39 -16.78
N TRP A 296 13.37 3.20 -15.68
CA TRP A 296 13.26 1.92 -15.01
C TRP A 296 11.81 1.61 -14.62
N THR A 297 11.38 0.39 -14.90
CA THR A 297 10.13 -0.19 -14.44
C THR A 297 10.45 -1.29 -13.44
N ALA A 298 9.83 -1.26 -12.27
CA ALA A 298 10.02 -2.29 -11.26
C ALA A 298 9.43 -3.63 -11.73
N GLN A 299 9.94 -4.72 -11.17
CA GLN A 299 9.44 -6.05 -11.50
C GLN A 299 7.96 -6.19 -11.07
N LEU A 300 7.16 -6.85 -11.90
CA LEU A 300 5.69 -7.03 -11.74
C LEU A 300 4.90 -5.72 -11.82
N GLU A 301 5.43 -4.70 -12.48
CA GLU A 301 4.76 -3.43 -12.74
C GLU A 301 4.67 -3.13 -14.24
N GLY A 302 3.72 -2.27 -14.61
CA GLY A 302 3.40 -1.99 -16.02
C GLY A 302 3.78 -0.59 -16.51
N ILE A 303 4.31 0.28 -15.63
CA ILE A 303 4.65 1.68 -15.94
C ILE A 303 6.03 2.05 -15.38
N PRO A 304 6.69 3.11 -15.89
CA PRO A 304 7.94 3.62 -15.32
C PRO A 304 7.78 3.96 -13.84
N PHE A 305 8.80 3.67 -13.03
CA PHE A 305 8.70 3.83 -11.57
C PHE A 305 8.53 5.30 -11.14
N ALA A 306 9.07 6.25 -11.91
CA ALA A 306 8.81 7.67 -11.66
C ALA A 306 7.33 8.05 -11.81
N GLU A 307 6.62 7.43 -12.78
CA GLU A 307 5.18 7.62 -12.91
C GLU A 307 4.43 6.97 -11.75
N ASN A 308 4.84 5.78 -11.34
CA ASN A 308 4.28 5.12 -10.16
C ASN A 308 4.44 5.98 -8.90
N ILE A 309 5.62 6.60 -8.69
CA ILE A 309 5.85 7.56 -7.61
C ILE A 309 4.89 8.75 -7.69
N ARG A 310 4.72 9.38 -8.87
CA ARG A 310 3.83 10.53 -9.01
C ARG A 310 2.39 10.20 -8.62
N ARG A 311 1.89 9.05 -9.06
CA ARG A 311 0.51 8.58 -8.77
C ARG A 311 0.32 8.24 -7.29
N HIS A 312 1.26 7.55 -6.65
CA HIS A 312 1.20 7.28 -5.21
C HIS A 312 1.27 8.57 -4.36
N VAL A 313 2.12 9.51 -4.76
CA VAL A 313 2.21 10.82 -4.09
C VAL A 313 0.91 11.59 -4.24
N ALA A 314 0.25 11.56 -5.41
CA ALA A 314 -1.07 12.16 -5.59
C ALA A 314 -2.13 11.44 -4.74
N ALA A 315 -2.11 10.11 -4.70
CA ALA A 315 -3.02 9.29 -3.90
C ALA A 315 -2.92 9.60 -2.39
N VAL A 316 -1.74 9.91 -1.87
CA VAL A 316 -1.60 10.32 -0.45
C VAL A 316 -1.92 11.81 -0.23
N GLY A 317 -2.29 12.55 -1.28
CA GLY A 317 -2.63 13.98 -1.22
C GLY A 317 -1.43 14.93 -1.32
N GLY A 318 -0.28 14.44 -1.79
CA GLY A 318 0.94 15.22 -1.98
C GLY A 318 1.22 15.64 -3.42
N ARG A 319 2.40 16.20 -3.64
CA ARG A 319 2.90 16.52 -4.99
C ARG A 319 4.42 16.39 -5.08
N VAL A 320 4.91 15.93 -6.22
CA VAL A 320 6.35 15.88 -6.52
C VAL A 320 6.84 17.25 -6.99
N VAL A 321 8.00 17.66 -6.49
CA VAL A 321 8.66 18.92 -6.85
C VAL A 321 10.15 18.72 -7.14
N THR A 322 10.77 19.64 -7.88
CA THR A 322 12.20 19.58 -8.23
C THR A 322 13.10 20.41 -7.30
N GLY A 323 12.52 21.32 -6.51
CA GLY A 323 13.25 22.23 -5.60
C GLY A 323 13.16 21.79 -4.14
N ASP A 324 13.08 22.79 -3.26
CA ASP A 324 12.85 22.54 -1.84
C ASP A 324 11.53 21.81 -1.61
N ALA A 325 11.57 20.83 -0.73
CA ALA A 325 10.44 19.95 -0.45
C ALA A 325 10.30 19.72 1.07
N ASP A 326 9.09 19.39 1.49
CA ASP A 326 8.81 19.02 2.87
C ASP A 326 9.46 17.69 3.26
N ILE A 327 9.57 16.77 2.29
CA ILE A 327 10.06 15.39 2.47
C ILE A 327 10.97 15.02 1.30
N VAL A 328 12.09 14.37 1.57
CA VAL A 328 12.89 13.70 0.55
C VAL A 328 12.49 12.23 0.49
N LEU A 329 12.12 11.78 -0.70
CA LEU A 329 11.87 10.39 -1.03
C LEU A 329 13.12 9.80 -1.67
N ALA A 330 13.89 9.05 -0.90
CA ALA A 330 15.10 8.38 -1.32
C ALA A 330 14.77 6.96 -1.81
N VAL A 331 15.01 6.69 -3.10
CA VAL A 331 14.54 5.48 -3.79
C VAL A 331 15.71 4.63 -4.26
N ASN A 332 15.75 3.38 -3.82
CA ASN A 332 16.75 2.39 -4.24
C ASN A 332 16.44 1.85 -5.65
N THR A 333 17.02 2.48 -6.68
CA THR A 333 16.93 2.03 -8.07
C THR A 333 18.17 1.22 -8.48
N PRO A 334 18.11 0.39 -9.55
CA PRO A 334 19.28 -0.33 -10.03
C PRO A 334 20.36 0.63 -10.54
N SER A 335 21.62 0.21 -10.45
CA SER A 335 22.72 0.93 -11.07
C SER A 335 22.72 0.77 -12.59
N ALA A 336 23.30 1.73 -13.31
CA ALA A 336 23.44 1.65 -14.77
C ALA A 336 24.31 0.46 -15.20
N ALA A 337 25.26 0.05 -14.36
CA ALA A 337 26.05 -1.15 -14.55
C ALA A 337 26.28 -1.87 -13.19
N PRO A 338 26.33 -3.22 -13.16
CA PRO A 338 26.53 -3.96 -11.90
C PRO A 338 27.80 -3.54 -11.13
N ALA A 339 28.88 -3.20 -11.82
CA ALA A 339 30.13 -2.76 -11.18
C ALA A 339 30.03 -1.43 -10.44
N GLN A 340 29.00 -0.62 -10.72
CA GLN A 340 28.76 0.66 -10.05
C GLN A 340 27.94 0.52 -8.77
N ARG A 341 27.26 -0.63 -8.56
CA ARG A 341 26.29 -0.80 -7.50
C ARG A 341 26.79 -0.41 -6.11
N ALA A 342 27.98 -0.86 -5.74
CA ALA A 342 28.56 -0.56 -4.43
C ALA A 342 28.80 0.95 -4.23
N ALA A 343 29.34 1.63 -5.26
CA ALA A 343 29.59 3.07 -5.19
C ALA A 343 28.30 3.89 -5.17
N ASP A 344 27.28 3.49 -5.95
CA ASP A 344 25.97 4.14 -5.97
C ASP A 344 25.28 4.02 -4.61
N LEU A 345 25.30 2.84 -3.98
CA LEU A 345 24.75 2.63 -2.64
C LEU A 345 25.51 3.43 -1.58
N ASP A 346 26.86 3.49 -1.67
CA ASP A 346 27.68 4.28 -0.74
C ASP A 346 27.36 5.77 -0.84
N ALA A 347 27.20 6.29 -2.05
CA ALA A 347 26.79 7.67 -2.30
C ALA A 347 25.36 7.94 -1.81
N PHE A 348 24.42 7.04 -2.09
CA PHE A 348 23.02 7.14 -1.69
C PHE A 348 22.85 7.18 -0.17
N VAL A 349 23.50 6.25 0.55
CA VAL A 349 23.46 6.21 2.01
C VAL A 349 24.20 7.41 2.62
N GLY A 350 25.34 7.82 2.05
CA GLY A 350 26.04 9.04 2.45
C GLY A 350 25.14 10.28 2.33
N ARG A 351 24.47 10.43 1.18
CA ARG A 351 23.53 11.53 0.92
C ARG A 351 22.33 11.50 1.88
N THR A 352 21.78 10.32 2.14
CA THR A 352 20.70 10.16 3.14
C THR A 352 21.16 10.60 4.52
N GLY A 353 22.38 10.25 4.93
CA GLY A 353 22.97 10.70 6.21
C GLY A 353 23.14 12.21 6.29
N GLU A 354 23.59 12.88 5.23
CA GLU A 354 23.66 14.36 5.17
C GLU A 354 22.29 15.01 5.37
N LEU A 355 21.26 14.48 4.71
CA LEU A 355 19.89 14.98 4.83
C LEU A 355 19.35 14.83 6.25
N LEU A 356 19.54 13.65 6.87
CA LEU A 356 19.14 13.41 8.25
C LEU A 356 19.88 14.34 9.22
N ALA A 357 21.19 14.54 9.05
CA ALA A 357 21.99 15.45 9.86
C ALA A 357 21.52 16.91 9.73
N ALA A 358 21.02 17.29 8.56
CA ALA A 358 20.41 18.61 8.32
C ALA A 358 18.98 18.73 8.89
N GLY A 359 18.43 17.65 9.47
CA GLY A 359 17.07 17.61 9.99
C GLY A 359 15.98 17.53 8.91
N THR A 360 16.33 17.15 7.68
CA THR A 360 15.39 16.94 6.59
C THR A 360 14.61 15.64 6.81
N PRO A 361 13.27 15.66 6.71
CA PRO A 361 12.48 14.43 6.76
C PRO A 361 12.79 13.54 5.55
N VAL A 362 13.24 12.30 5.78
CA VAL A 362 13.61 11.35 4.71
C VAL A 362 12.78 10.08 4.84
N ILE A 363 12.15 9.69 3.74
CA ILE A 363 11.53 8.38 3.53
C ILE A 363 12.45 7.57 2.61
N VAL A 364 12.82 6.35 3.01
CA VAL A 364 13.58 5.44 2.16
C VAL A 364 12.65 4.37 1.60
N VAL A 365 12.67 4.20 0.28
CA VAL A 365 11.92 3.16 -0.44
C VAL A 365 12.91 2.22 -1.11
N ASP A 366 12.77 0.93 -0.87
CA ASP A 366 13.60 -0.12 -1.44
C ASP A 366 12.77 -1.05 -2.36
N PRO A 367 12.49 -0.63 -3.60
CA PRO A 367 11.63 -1.36 -4.54
C PRO A 367 12.41 -2.33 -5.44
N LEU A 368 13.72 -2.50 -5.21
CA LEU A 368 14.61 -3.15 -6.19
C LEU A 368 14.37 -4.65 -6.31
N ILE A 369 14.17 -5.33 -5.18
CA ILE A 369 14.06 -6.79 -5.13
C ILE A 369 12.66 -7.20 -4.66
N VAL A 370 11.92 -7.92 -5.51
CA VAL A 370 10.58 -8.38 -5.17
C VAL A 370 10.59 -9.28 -3.94
N ASN A 371 9.65 -9.05 -3.03
CA ASN A 371 9.38 -9.79 -1.80
C ASN A 371 10.40 -9.66 -0.66
N LYS A 372 11.43 -8.83 -0.80
CA LYS A 372 12.45 -8.63 0.24
C LYS A 372 13.25 -7.35 0.02
N ALA A 373 13.85 -6.86 1.09
CA ALA A 373 14.78 -5.74 1.02
C ALA A 373 16.08 -6.12 0.28
N ASP A 374 16.74 -5.13 -0.32
CA ASP A 374 18.11 -5.23 -0.75
C ASP A 374 19.04 -5.22 0.47
N HIS A 375 19.52 -6.40 0.84
CA HIS A 375 20.38 -6.58 2.00
C HIS A 375 21.64 -5.71 1.95
N ASP A 376 22.20 -5.48 0.75
CA ASP A 376 23.37 -4.62 0.58
C ASP A 376 23.09 -3.14 0.90
N LEU A 377 21.87 -2.66 0.62
CA LEU A 377 21.42 -1.33 1.05
C LEU A 377 21.21 -1.30 2.56
N VAL A 378 20.47 -2.27 3.12
CA VAL A 378 20.14 -2.30 4.56
C VAL A 378 21.41 -2.34 5.39
N ALA A 379 22.38 -3.21 5.07
CA ALA A 379 23.64 -3.30 5.79
C ALA A 379 24.46 -1.99 5.80
N ARG A 380 24.39 -1.21 4.70
CA ARG A 380 25.03 0.12 4.65
C ARG A 380 24.31 1.15 5.49
N MET A 381 22.96 1.13 5.50
CA MET A 381 22.17 2.01 6.35
C MET A 381 22.43 1.72 7.83
N GLU A 382 22.41 0.46 8.22
CA GLU A 382 22.72 -0.01 9.60
C GLU A 382 24.08 0.47 10.10
N SER A 383 25.08 0.47 9.22
CA SER A 383 26.46 0.85 9.60
C SER A 383 26.70 2.37 9.65
N ARG A 384 25.83 3.20 9.02
CA ARG A 384 26.14 4.62 8.78
C ARG A 384 25.05 5.60 9.20
N LEU A 385 23.80 5.13 9.40
CA LEU A 385 22.67 5.99 9.70
C LEU A 385 22.11 5.75 11.10
N ASP A 386 21.55 6.78 11.68
CA ASP A 386 20.57 6.64 12.77
C ASP A 386 19.22 6.22 12.15
N LEU A 387 18.92 4.91 12.16
CA LEU A 387 17.70 4.38 11.58
C LEU A 387 16.44 4.94 12.26
N ALA A 388 16.53 5.31 13.55
CA ALA A 388 15.42 5.91 14.29
C ALA A 388 15.11 7.36 13.84
N ALA A 389 16.02 8.01 13.13
CA ALA A 389 15.83 9.35 12.56
C ALA A 389 15.06 9.36 11.23
N LEU A 390 14.90 8.20 10.59
CA LEU A 390 14.12 8.10 9.35
C LEU A 390 12.64 8.41 9.60
N LEU A 391 12.02 9.11 8.65
CA LEU A 391 10.59 9.36 8.68
C LEU A 391 9.80 8.09 8.35
N SER A 392 10.32 7.25 7.45
CA SER A 392 9.78 5.92 7.12
C SER A 392 10.78 5.09 6.31
N TYR A 393 10.56 3.78 6.27
CA TYR A 393 11.26 2.81 5.44
C TYR A 393 10.31 1.70 5.01
N SER A 394 10.48 1.18 3.79
CA SER A 394 9.89 -0.11 3.36
C SER A 394 10.66 -0.71 2.19
N GLY A 395 10.88 -2.04 2.24
CA GLY A 395 11.50 -2.86 1.19
C GLY A 395 10.76 -4.18 0.98
N TRP A 396 9.42 -4.15 1.02
CA TRP A 396 8.62 -5.38 0.96
C TRP A 396 7.72 -5.45 -0.27
N ASN A 397 7.60 -6.67 -0.82
CA ASN A 397 6.73 -7.06 -1.93
C ASN A 397 7.16 -6.41 -3.26
N THR A 398 6.24 -5.86 -4.06
CA THR A 398 6.57 -5.15 -5.32
C THR A 398 6.98 -3.71 -5.05
N GLY A 399 7.46 -3.03 -6.08
CA GLY A 399 7.89 -1.64 -5.98
C GLY A 399 6.79 -0.71 -5.47
N GLY A 400 5.56 -0.83 -6.00
CA GLY A 400 4.40 -0.06 -5.56
C GLY A 400 4.04 -0.32 -4.11
N ASN A 401 4.05 -1.60 -3.69
CA ASN A 401 3.77 -1.95 -2.29
C ASN A 401 4.81 -1.34 -1.32
N ALA A 402 6.10 -1.42 -1.66
CA ALA A 402 7.16 -0.80 -0.86
C ALA A 402 7.00 0.73 -0.79
N LEU A 403 6.70 1.34 -1.95
CA LEU A 403 6.48 2.79 -2.08
C LEU A 403 5.30 3.27 -1.23
N GLY A 404 4.13 2.66 -1.38
CA GLY A 404 2.92 3.11 -0.71
C GLY A 404 2.95 2.90 0.80
N LEU A 405 3.56 1.79 1.29
CA LEU A 405 3.77 1.58 2.74
C LEU A 405 4.69 2.65 3.34
N ALA A 406 5.80 2.96 2.66
CA ALA A 406 6.74 3.98 3.13
C ALA A 406 6.11 5.38 3.09
N LEU A 407 5.41 5.74 1.99
CA LEU A 407 4.69 7.00 1.85
C LEU A 407 3.58 7.14 2.88
N GLY A 408 2.74 6.11 3.04
CA GLY A 408 1.63 6.15 3.99
C GLY A 408 2.09 6.46 5.41
N HIS A 409 3.01 5.65 5.95
CA HIS A 409 3.54 5.88 7.29
C HIS A 409 4.28 7.23 7.41
N GLY A 410 5.16 7.55 6.44
CA GLY A 410 5.94 8.79 6.47
C GLY A 410 5.07 10.03 6.40
N THR A 411 4.05 10.05 5.52
CA THR A 411 3.13 11.18 5.36
C THR A 411 2.29 11.41 6.63
N ALA A 412 1.72 10.36 7.20
CA ALA A 412 0.94 10.45 8.44
C ALA A 412 1.81 10.99 9.59
N ARG A 413 3.04 10.48 9.73
CA ARG A 413 3.99 10.93 10.74
C ARG A 413 4.41 12.39 10.52
N TRP A 414 4.71 12.79 9.29
CA TRP A 414 5.07 14.16 8.94
C TRP A 414 3.93 15.13 9.27
N ALA A 415 2.69 14.80 8.88
CA ALA A 415 1.52 15.62 9.19
C ALA A 415 1.34 15.83 10.70
N TYR A 416 1.51 14.77 11.49
CA TYR A 416 1.48 14.84 12.96
C TYR A 416 2.57 15.75 13.54
N LEU A 417 3.80 15.63 13.04
CA LEU A 417 4.93 16.46 13.52
C LEU A 417 4.77 17.96 13.19
N ARG A 418 4.00 18.27 12.15
CA ARG A 418 3.68 19.66 11.76
C ARG A 418 2.44 20.20 12.47
N SER A 419 1.52 19.35 12.88
CA SER A 419 0.36 19.80 13.63
C SER A 419 0.84 20.32 14.98
N SER A 420 0.62 21.62 15.26
CA SER A 420 0.85 22.18 16.60
C SER A 420 -0.18 21.57 17.53
N GLY A 421 0.16 20.43 18.13
CA GLY A 421 -0.75 19.66 18.97
C GLY A 421 -1.28 20.53 20.12
N GLY A 422 -2.58 20.78 20.11
CA GLY A 422 -3.31 21.48 21.17
C GLY A 422 -3.55 20.65 22.43
N GLY A 423 -2.86 19.54 22.61
CA GLY A 423 -3.01 18.66 23.78
C GLY A 423 -2.11 19.05 24.97
N SER A 424 -2.40 18.52 26.15
CA SER A 424 -1.96 19.07 27.42
C SER A 424 -0.62 18.57 27.98
N GLY A 425 -0.02 17.46 27.54
CA GLY A 425 1.18 16.92 28.21
C GLY A 425 2.17 16.15 27.31
N VAL A 426 3.43 16.02 27.78
CA VAL A 426 4.44 15.12 27.20
C VAL A 426 3.94 13.65 27.15
N PRO A 427 3.18 13.14 28.12
CA PRO A 427 2.64 11.78 28.05
C PRO A 427 1.81 11.47 26.80
N GLU A 428 1.05 12.43 26.30
CA GLU A 428 0.23 12.25 25.09
C GLU A 428 1.05 12.12 23.79
N LEU A 429 2.28 12.66 23.78
CA LEU A 429 3.20 12.56 22.66
C LEU A 429 3.96 11.22 22.63
N ARG A 430 4.04 10.49 23.77
CA ARG A 430 4.81 9.23 23.85
C ARG A 430 4.23 8.14 22.97
N GLY A 431 2.92 7.95 23.00
CA GLY A 431 2.25 6.92 22.21
C GLY A 431 2.56 6.99 20.70
N PRO A 432 2.34 8.14 20.05
CA PRO A 432 2.70 8.32 18.65
C PRO A 432 4.20 8.15 18.35
N GLY A 433 5.08 8.62 19.24
CA GLY A 433 6.52 8.43 19.09
C GLY A 433 6.92 6.95 19.21
N GLN A 434 6.36 6.24 20.19
CA GLN A 434 6.59 4.81 20.38
C GLN A 434 6.09 4.00 19.19
N ALA A 435 4.86 4.25 18.71
CA ALA A 435 4.29 3.57 17.55
C ALA A 435 5.15 3.77 16.29
N HIS A 436 5.72 4.97 16.10
CA HIS A 436 6.63 5.23 15.00
C HIS A 436 7.91 4.37 15.10
N ALA A 437 8.55 4.29 16.28
CA ALA A 437 9.74 3.46 16.48
C ALA A 437 9.43 1.96 16.30
N GLU A 438 8.30 1.50 16.85
CA GLU A 438 7.83 0.11 16.67
C GLU A 438 7.58 -0.22 15.20
N TYR A 439 7.01 0.73 14.42
CA TYR A 439 6.82 0.55 12.97
C TYR A 439 8.15 0.46 12.22
N LEU A 440 9.12 1.34 12.50
CA LEU A 440 10.45 1.27 11.87
C LEU A 440 11.12 -0.07 12.16
N LEU A 441 11.16 -0.49 13.42
CA LEU A 441 11.73 -1.79 13.80
C LEU A 441 11.02 -2.95 13.10
N TYR A 442 9.69 -2.92 13.06
CA TYR A 442 8.86 -3.88 12.33
C TYR A 442 9.27 -3.97 10.86
N ARG A 443 9.42 -2.82 10.18
CA ARG A 443 9.75 -2.78 8.75
C ARG A 443 11.16 -3.33 8.49
N PHE A 444 12.15 -2.83 9.21
CA PHE A 444 13.52 -3.29 9.03
C PHE A 444 13.64 -4.81 9.26
N VAL A 445 13.15 -5.31 10.37
CA VAL A 445 13.27 -6.74 10.70
C VAL A 445 12.45 -7.63 9.75
N LYS A 446 11.23 -7.18 9.38
CA LYS A 446 10.37 -7.97 8.49
C LYS A 446 10.87 -7.99 7.05
N ASP A 447 11.39 -6.86 6.54
CA ASP A 447 11.74 -6.73 5.13
C ASP A 447 13.13 -7.30 4.80
N ASP A 448 14.06 -7.30 5.75
CA ASP A 448 15.40 -7.87 5.57
C ASP A 448 15.63 -9.16 6.38
N PRO A 449 15.87 -9.18 7.69
CA PRO A 449 16.21 -10.42 8.40
C PRO A 449 15.16 -11.53 8.29
N TRP A 450 13.86 -11.19 8.36
CA TRP A 450 12.84 -12.20 8.13
C TRP A 450 12.93 -12.78 6.72
N LYS A 451 12.96 -11.93 5.70
CA LYS A 451 12.90 -12.36 4.29
C LYS A 451 14.19 -12.97 3.77
N ASN A 452 15.32 -12.43 4.18
CA ASN A 452 16.64 -12.86 3.68
C ASN A 452 17.27 -13.99 4.51
N ILE A 453 16.86 -14.19 5.77
CA ILE A 453 17.46 -15.20 6.67
C ILE A 453 16.40 -16.20 7.13
N VAL A 454 15.49 -15.80 8.04
CA VAL A 454 14.60 -16.74 8.74
C VAL A 454 13.62 -17.45 7.80
N GLN A 455 13.06 -16.74 6.82
CA GLN A 455 12.15 -17.34 5.84
C GLN A 455 12.89 -18.32 4.92
N VAL A 456 14.11 -18.01 4.52
CA VAL A 456 14.94 -18.91 3.69
C VAL A 456 15.22 -20.22 4.44
N GLU A 457 15.60 -20.12 5.72
CA GLU A 457 15.78 -21.29 6.59
C GLU A 457 14.48 -22.07 6.79
N ALA A 458 13.34 -21.36 7.01
CA ALA A 458 12.03 -22.00 7.18
C ALA A 458 11.60 -22.78 5.93
N TYR A 459 11.83 -22.20 4.74
CA TYR A 459 11.55 -22.87 3.46
C TYR A 459 12.41 -24.11 3.27
N ALA A 460 13.71 -24.02 3.54
CA ALA A 460 14.62 -25.14 3.46
C ALA A 460 14.21 -26.25 4.45
N HIS A 461 13.85 -25.87 5.67
CA HIS A 461 13.40 -26.79 6.70
C HIS A 461 12.09 -27.52 6.32
N ALA A 462 11.08 -26.78 5.82
CA ALA A 462 9.83 -27.36 5.34
C ALA A 462 10.06 -28.40 4.23
N ARG A 463 10.85 -28.01 3.22
CA ARG A 463 11.17 -28.90 2.09
C ARG A 463 11.94 -30.16 2.53
N ALA A 464 12.85 -30.04 3.49
CA ALA A 464 13.58 -31.18 4.05
C ALA A 464 12.65 -32.19 4.75
N GLN A 465 11.47 -31.74 5.25
CA GLN A 465 10.42 -32.59 5.80
C GLN A 465 9.44 -33.09 4.73
N GLY A 466 9.62 -32.73 3.46
CA GLY A 466 8.67 -33.03 2.39
C GLY A 466 7.38 -32.17 2.46
N TRP A 467 7.40 -31.04 3.16
CA TRP A 467 6.26 -30.15 3.31
C TRP A 467 6.32 -29.00 2.29
N ASP A 468 5.15 -28.58 1.79
CA ASP A 468 5.06 -27.39 0.93
C ASP A 468 5.04 -26.12 1.80
N PRO A 469 6.04 -25.23 1.69
CA PRO A 469 6.09 -23.99 2.46
C PRO A 469 4.96 -23.01 2.13
N LEU A 470 4.25 -23.20 1.02
CA LEU A 470 3.14 -22.35 0.58
C LEU A 470 1.76 -22.93 0.86
N ALA A 471 1.69 -24.19 1.34
CA ALA A 471 0.44 -24.89 1.65
C ALA A 471 0.64 -25.81 2.86
N LEU A 472 0.74 -25.23 4.05
CA LEU A 472 0.93 -25.96 5.31
C LEU A 472 -0.40 -26.56 5.79
N THR A 473 -0.35 -27.74 6.41
CA THR A 473 -1.48 -28.20 7.22
C THR A 473 -1.59 -27.41 8.53
N PRO A 474 -2.72 -27.46 9.26
CA PRO A 474 -2.86 -26.80 10.56
C PRO A 474 -1.78 -27.21 11.58
N GLU A 475 -1.39 -28.49 11.59
CA GLU A 475 -0.34 -29.02 12.46
C GLU A 475 1.03 -28.48 12.07
N GLN A 476 1.33 -28.43 10.76
CA GLN A 476 2.58 -27.88 10.24
C GLN A 476 2.66 -26.38 10.52
N LYS A 477 1.55 -25.64 10.37
CA LYS A 477 1.49 -24.23 10.75
C LYS A 477 1.79 -24.05 12.24
N THR A 478 1.15 -24.83 13.11
CA THR A 478 1.39 -24.76 14.56
C THR A 478 2.86 -25.02 14.89
N TYR A 479 3.48 -26.00 14.23
CA TYR A 479 4.92 -26.27 14.34
C TYR A 479 5.75 -25.04 13.93
N PHE A 480 5.46 -24.46 12.78
CA PHE A 480 6.21 -23.31 12.27
C PHE A 480 5.94 -22.02 13.05
N ASP A 481 4.78 -21.82 13.67
CA ASP A 481 4.54 -20.70 14.59
C ASP A 481 5.55 -20.71 15.76
N GLY A 482 5.84 -21.89 16.33
CA GLY A 482 6.87 -22.09 17.34
C GLY A 482 8.28 -21.87 16.79
N TRP A 483 8.58 -22.56 15.69
CA TRP A 483 9.91 -22.53 15.05
C TRP A 483 10.35 -21.13 14.61
N VAL A 484 9.43 -20.35 14.03
CA VAL A 484 9.68 -18.96 13.60
C VAL A 484 9.82 -18.05 14.82
N ARG A 485 8.96 -18.20 15.83
CA ARG A 485 9.01 -17.39 17.05
C ARG A 485 10.35 -17.53 17.78
N GLU A 486 10.86 -18.75 17.94
CA GLU A 486 12.13 -19.05 18.60
C GLU A 486 13.34 -18.39 17.91
N ARG A 487 13.22 -18.07 16.62
CA ARG A 487 14.29 -17.42 15.82
C ARG A 487 14.10 -15.93 15.68
N LEU A 488 12.87 -15.52 15.37
CA LEU A 488 12.61 -14.13 14.99
C LEU A 488 12.53 -13.20 16.22
N VAL A 489 12.05 -13.68 17.38
CA VAL A 489 12.01 -12.83 18.60
C VAL A 489 13.43 -12.47 19.07
N PRO A 490 14.37 -13.41 19.31
CA PRO A 490 15.74 -13.05 19.69
C PRO A 490 16.47 -12.24 18.61
N LEU A 491 16.17 -12.48 17.32
CA LEU A 491 16.74 -11.69 16.24
C LEU A 491 16.24 -10.25 16.29
N THR A 492 14.94 -10.04 16.53
CA THR A 492 14.36 -8.70 16.68
C THR A 492 14.94 -7.95 17.89
N GLU A 493 15.12 -8.64 19.00
CA GLU A 493 15.75 -8.07 20.20
C GLU A 493 17.20 -7.63 19.93
N ARG A 494 18.00 -8.48 19.29
CA ARG A 494 19.37 -8.13 18.89
C ARG A 494 19.39 -6.95 17.91
N TYR A 495 18.55 -7.00 16.88
CA TYR A 495 18.43 -5.92 15.91
C TYR A 495 18.10 -4.57 16.57
N PHE A 496 17.17 -4.59 17.55
CA PHE A 496 16.89 -3.42 18.36
C PHE A 496 18.11 -2.96 19.16
N ALA A 497 18.81 -3.88 19.82
CA ALA A 497 19.98 -3.57 20.63
C ALA A 497 21.12 -2.94 19.80
N ASP A 498 21.31 -3.43 18.58
CA ASP A 498 22.41 -3.02 17.70
C ASP A 498 22.13 -1.69 16.99
N HIS A 499 20.86 -1.39 16.64
CA HIS A 499 20.52 -0.30 15.72
C HIS A 499 19.50 0.73 16.25
N PHE A 500 18.84 0.47 17.39
CA PHE A 500 17.81 1.36 17.94
C PHE A 500 18.05 1.75 19.40
N ALA A 501 18.62 0.87 20.21
CA ALA A 501 18.81 1.13 21.65
C ALA A 501 19.70 2.36 21.89
N GLY A 502 19.24 3.24 22.79
CA GLY A 502 19.95 4.48 23.12
C GLY A 502 19.73 5.64 22.13
N HIS A 503 19.19 5.38 20.94
CA HIS A 503 18.87 6.44 19.97
C HIS A 503 17.69 7.30 20.43
N ARG A 504 17.68 8.56 20.01
CA ARG A 504 16.61 9.51 20.33
C ARG A 504 15.57 9.53 19.23
N ILE A 505 14.30 9.49 19.64
CA ILE A 505 13.18 9.65 18.74
C ILE A 505 12.41 10.94 19.04
N VAL A 506 11.96 11.62 17.99
CA VAL A 506 11.08 12.78 18.13
C VAL A 506 9.68 12.28 18.49
N LEU A 507 9.16 12.72 19.63
CA LEU A 507 7.80 12.37 20.07
C LEU A 507 6.75 13.25 19.37
N GLY A 508 7.03 14.55 19.25
CA GLY A 508 6.15 15.54 18.66
C GLY A 508 6.69 16.96 18.86
N ARG A 509 5.93 17.93 18.38
CA ARG A 509 6.24 19.36 18.50
C ARG A 509 5.09 20.12 19.16
N ARG A 510 5.41 21.21 19.87
CA ARG A 510 4.44 22.18 20.40
C ARG A 510 5.01 23.58 20.22
N GLY A 511 4.44 24.33 19.27
CA GLY A 511 5.06 25.55 18.80
C GLY A 511 6.49 25.27 18.31
N ALA A 512 7.46 26.05 18.77
CA ALA A 512 8.87 25.88 18.43
C ALA A 512 9.58 24.73 19.20
N LYS A 513 8.95 24.13 20.23
CA LYS A 513 9.58 23.13 21.07
C LYS A 513 9.39 21.72 20.53
N THR A 514 10.49 21.01 20.28
CA THR A 514 10.52 19.59 19.93
C THR A 514 10.72 18.76 21.22
N PHE A 515 9.90 17.72 21.37
CA PHE A 515 10.00 16.74 22.45
C PHE A 515 10.57 15.45 21.92
N THR A 516 11.50 14.86 22.67
CA THR A 516 12.17 13.61 22.31
C THR A 516 12.18 12.66 23.50
N ALA A 517 12.32 11.38 23.23
CA ALA A 517 12.60 10.33 24.21
C ALA A 517 13.74 9.43 23.69
N THR A 518 14.31 8.62 24.57
CA THR A 518 15.31 7.62 24.20
C THR A 518 14.64 6.25 24.06
N LEU A 519 15.01 5.48 23.07
CA LEU A 519 14.62 4.08 22.89
C LEU A 519 15.38 3.25 23.93
N ALA A 520 14.71 2.86 25.02
CA ALA A 520 15.37 2.31 26.19
C ALA A 520 15.58 0.80 26.08
N ARG A 521 14.53 0.05 25.73
CA ARG A 521 14.62 -1.41 25.62
C ARG A 521 13.54 -2.00 24.71
N PHE A 522 13.82 -3.17 24.18
CA PHE A 522 12.85 -4.09 23.62
C PHE A 522 12.10 -4.80 24.75
N GLU A 523 10.77 -4.86 24.68
CA GLU A 523 9.96 -5.53 25.71
C GLU A 523 9.53 -6.91 25.26
N SER A 524 9.02 -7.03 24.03
CA SER A 524 8.50 -8.27 23.47
C SER A 524 8.22 -8.11 21.97
N ALA A 525 7.93 -9.22 21.29
CA ALA A 525 7.28 -9.22 19.99
C ALA A 525 6.28 -10.37 19.90
N ARG A 526 5.11 -10.09 19.35
CA ARG A 526 4.20 -11.14 18.88
C ARG A 526 4.69 -11.65 17.53
N VAL A 527 4.88 -12.96 17.42
CA VAL A 527 5.34 -13.62 16.19
C VAL A 527 4.49 -14.85 15.92
N GLU A 528 3.85 -14.90 14.75
CA GLU A 528 3.08 -16.06 14.24
C GLU A 528 2.86 -15.94 12.73
N LEU A 529 2.45 -17.02 12.08
CA LEU A 529 2.05 -16.99 10.67
C LEU A 529 0.57 -16.58 10.55
N PRO A 530 0.22 -15.57 9.73
CA PRO A 530 -1.18 -15.16 9.55
C PRO A 530 -1.99 -16.23 8.80
N TRP A 531 -1.38 -16.89 7.81
CA TRP A 531 -1.97 -17.89 6.95
C TRP A 531 -1.21 -19.21 6.99
N ASP A 532 -1.76 -20.25 6.38
CA ASP A 532 -1.17 -21.59 6.35
C ASP A 532 -0.03 -21.68 5.32
N ARG A 533 0.91 -20.73 5.42
CA ARG A 533 2.10 -20.63 4.55
C ARG A 533 3.21 -19.81 5.21
N LEU A 534 4.45 -20.03 4.77
CA LEU A 534 5.64 -19.34 5.28
C LEU A 534 5.94 -18.03 4.56
N PHE A 535 5.03 -17.50 3.76
CA PHE A 535 5.30 -16.30 2.95
C PHE A 535 5.24 -15.00 3.76
N GLU A 536 4.29 -14.88 4.67
CA GLU A 536 4.14 -13.73 5.58
C GLU A 536 4.41 -14.13 7.03
N VAL A 537 4.68 -13.12 7.84
CA VAL A 537 4.76 -13.24 9.31
C VAL A 537 4.05 -12.06 9.97
N ILE A 538 3.34 -12.31 11.05
CA ILE A 538 2.97 -11.31 12.03
C ILE A 538 4.22 -11.05 12.86
N LEU A 539 4.64 -9.80 12.93
CA LEU A 539 5.70 -9.30 13.80
C LEU A 539 5.24 -7.99 14.41
N GLU A 540 4.91 -7.99 15.69
CA GLU A 540 4.42 -6.82 16.42
C GLU A 540 5.36 -6.53 17.59
N PRO A 541 6.45 -5.78 17.37
CA PRO A 541 7.38 -5.43 18.44
C PRO A 541 6.76 -4.43 19.42
N ARG A 542 7.19 -4.51 20.68
CA ARG A 542 6.86 -3.57 21.75
C ARG A 542 8.14 -3.01 22.33
N LEU A 543 8.22 -1.69 22.41
CA LEU A 543 9.38 -0.94 22.87
C LEU A 543 9.05 -0.13 24.11
N GLN A 544 10.05 0.14 24.92
CA GLN A 544 9.97 1.09 26.03
C GLN A 544 10.82 2.32 25.72
N LEU A 545 10.22 3.48 25.94
CA LEU A 545 10.89 4.77 25.91
C LEU A 545 11.32 5.21 27.32
N SER A 546 12.38 5.99 27.46
CA SER A 546 12.81 6.66 28.68
C SER A 546 12.78 8.18 28.53
#